data_c204d127a22da6bbd567515292af58dd
#
_entry.id   c204d127a22da6bbd567515292af58dd
#
_cell.length_a   1.000
_cell.length_b   1.000
_cell.length_c   1.000
_cell.angle_alpha   90.00
_cell.angle_beta   90.00
_cell.angle_gamma   90.00
#
_symmetry.space_group_name_H-M   'P 1'
#
loop_
_entity.id
_entity.type
_entity.pdbx_description
1 polymer ?
#
loop_
_entity_poly.entity_id
_entity_poly.type
_entity_poly.pdbx_seq_one_letter_code
_entity_poly.pdbx_strand_id
1 'polypeptide(L)'
;DKPYLIITSEQVTKEYLAYLDGQHISWIACGKERIDLVRACEILASEFGVERMGIVGGPAINTGFLDAGLLDEISILMGAGIDARREMPSVFDGFAMDHPLVHLKLTNVQRFDSDAIWIRYNV
;
A
#
# COMPACT_ATOMS: atom_id res chain seq x y z
N ASP A 1 19.76 8.50 -9.37
CA ASP A 1 19.05 7.22 -9.40
C ASP A 1 18.38 7.01 -8.06
N LYS A 2 17.08 6.72 -8.07
CA LYS A 2 16.37 6.35 -6.84
C LYS A 2 16.56 4.85 -6.62
N PRO A 3 16.89 4.40 -5.40
CA PRO A 3 17.00 2.97 -5.13
C PRO A 3 15.61 2.32 -5.26
N TYR A 4 15.58 1.16 -5.89
CA TYR A 4 14.40 0.30 -5.96
C TYR A 4 14.59 -0.91 -5.06
N LEU A 5 13.49 -1.34 -4.44
CA LEU A 5 13.39 -2.58 -3.69
C LEU A 5 12.16 -3.33 -4.17
N ILE A 6 12.32 -4.57 -4.54
CA ILE A 6 11.21 -5.45 -4.94
C ILE A 6 10.82 -6.33 -3.76
N ILE A 7 9.52 -6.36 -3.44
CA ILE A 7 8.97 -7.26 -2.43
C ILE A 7 8.12 -8.32 -3.14
N THR A 8 8.38 -9.58 -2.86
CA THR A 8 7.73 -10.72 -3.49
C THR A 8 7.47 -11.85 -2.49
N SER A 9 6.70 -12.87 -2.90
CA SER A 9 6.57 -14.11 -2.12
C SER A 9 7.73 -15.07 -2.41
N GLU A 10 7.83 -16.13 -1.62
CA GLU A 10 8.83 -17.19 -1.79
C GLU A 10 8.62 -18.04 -3.06
N GLN A 11 7.50 -17.85 -3.78
CA GLN A 11 7.25 -18.49 -5.08
C GLN A 11 7.97 -17.81 -6.25
N VAL A 12 8.69 -16.72 -6.00
CA VAL A 12 9.49 -16.05 -7.02
C VAL A 12 10.52 -17.01 -7.64
N THR A 13 10.70 -16.94 -8.95
CA THR A 13 11.67 -17.80 -9.64
C THR A 13 13.10 -17.35 -9.38
N LYS A 14 14.03 -18.32 -9.38
CA LYS A 14 15.47 -18.02 -9.23
C LYS A 14 15.99 -17.16 -10.38
N GLU A 15 15.46 -17.36 -11.58
CA GLU A 15 15.80 -16.59 -12.77
C GLU A 15 15.46 -15.11 -12.61
N TYR A 16 14.28 -14.80 -12.00
CA TYR A 16 13.89 -13.42 -11.73
C TYR A 16 14.76 -12.77 -10.64
N LEU A 17 15.10 -13.51 -9.59
CA LEU A 17 16.02 -13.01 -8.56
C LEU A 17 17.42 -12.74 -9.17
N ALA A 18 17.94 -13.64 -10.00
CA ALA A 18 19.21 -13.44 -10.70
C ALA A 18 19.16 -12.21 -11.64
N TYR A 19 18.02 -11.98 -12.29
CA TYR A 19 17.81 -10.75 -13.07
C TYR A 19 17.86 -9.49 -12.19
N LEU A 20 17.20 -9.47 -11.04
CA LEU A 20 17.23 -8.34 -10.10
C LEU A 20 18.65 -8.07 -9.60
N ASP A 21 19.37 -9.12 -9.22
CA ASP A 21 20.78 -9.02 -8.80
C ASP A 21 21.67 -8.43 -9.92
N GLY A 22 21.46 -8.87 -11.16
CA GLY A 22 22.16 -8.32 -12.33
C GLY A 22 21.84 -6.85 -12.63
N GLN A 23 20.68 -6.36 -12.18
CA GLN A 23 20.28 -4.96 -12.27
C GLN A 23 20.63 -4.15 -11.00
N HIS A 24 21.29 -4.76 -10.02
CA HIS A 24 21.58 -4.15 -8.71
C HIS A 24 20.32 -3.66 -7.98
N ILE A 25 19.21 -4.39 -8.13
CA ILE A 25 17.94 -4.11 -7.45
C ILE A 25 17.84 -5.02 -6.23
N SER A 26 17.71 -4.42 -5.05
CA SER A 26 17.48 -5.16 -3.80
C SER A 26 16.10 -5.81 -3.81
N TRP A 27 15.97 -6.94 -3.14
CA TRP A 27 14.70 -7.65 -3.04
C TRP A 27 14.47 -8.31 -1.67
N ILE A 28 13.20 -8.48 -1.34
CA ILE A 28 12.72 -9.25 -0.18
C ILE A 28 11.78 -10.31 -0.70
N ALA A 29 12.04 -11.58 -0.39
CA ALA A 29 11.12 -12.68 -0.63
C ALA A 29 10.61 -13.20 0.71
N CYS A 30 9.33 -12.98 1.00
CA CYS A 30 8.71 -13.40 2.25
C CYS A 30 7.25 -13.80 2.08
N GLY A 31 6.85 -14.87 2.78
CA GLY A 31 5.54 -15.50 2.64
C GLY A 31 5.50 -16.60 1.58
N LYS A 32 4.94 -17.76 1.94
CA LYS A 32 5.00 -18.98 1.11
C LYS A 32 4.23 -18.84 -0.22
N GLU A 33 2.98 -18.43 -0.16
CA GLU A 33 2.09 -18.32 -1.33
C GLU A 33 1.81 -16.87 -1.71
N ARG A 34 1.71 -16.01 -0.72
CA ARG A 34 1.49 -14.58 -0.86
C ARG A 34 2.55 -13.84 -0.06
N ILE A 35 2.77 -12.58 -0.38
CA ILE A 35 3.67 -11.72 0.38
C ILE A 35 3.14 -11.62 1.82
N ASP A 36 3.99 -11.95 2.79
CA ASP A 36 3.76 -11.67 4.20
C ASP A 36 4.08 -10.20 4.46
N LEU A 37 3.05 -9.35 4.49
CA LEU A 37 3.20 -7.90 4.63
C LEU A 37 3.77 -7.50 5.99
N VAL A 38 3.41 -8.23 7.06
CA VAL A 38 3.96 -7.97 8.41
C VAL A 38 5.46 -8.23 8.40
N ARG A 39 5.87 -9.41 7.90
CA ARG A 39 7.28 -9.75 7.80
C ARG A 39 8.05 -8.81 6.86
N ALA A 40 7.46 -8.40 5.75
CA ALA A 40 8.06 -7.44 4.85
C ALA A 40 8.33 -6.10 5.56
N CYS A 41 7.38 -5.58 6.33
CA CYS A 41 7.55 -4.36 7.11
C CYS A 41 8.64 -4.49 8.20
N GLU A 42 8.71 -5.63 8.88
CA GLU A 42 9.78 -5.90 9.84
C GLU A 42 11.17 -5.84 9.19
N ILE A 43 11.34 -6.48 8.03
CA ILE A 43 12.60 -6.47 7.28
C ILE A 43 12.92 -5.05 6.79
N LEU A 44 11.94 -4.32 6.27
CA LEU A 44 12.13 -2.92 5.85
C LEU A 44 12.62 -2.05 6.99
N ALA A 45 12.08 -2.23 8.19
CA ALA A 45 12.50 -1.49 9.37
C ALA A 45 13.91 -1.91 9.84
N SER A 46 14.17 -3.22 9.99
CA SER A 46 15.42 -3.72 10.59
C SER A 46 16.62 -3.63 9.65
N GLU A 47 16.45 -3.98 8.37
CA GLU A 47 17.56 -4.10 7.42
C GLU A 47 17.72 -2.86 6.54
N PHE A 48 16.64 -2.12 6.29
CA PHE A 48 16.66 -0.94 5.43
C PHE A 48 16.44 0.37 6.18
N GLY A 49 16.18 0.32 7.49
CA GLY A 49 15.98 1.51 8.33
C GLY A 49 14.75 2.34 7.96
N VAL A 50 13.71 1.69 7.41
CA VAL A 50 12.47 2.38 7.04
C VAL A 50 11.65 2.67 8.29
N GLU A 51 11.49 3.95 8.63
CA GLU A 51 10.70 4.42 9.77
C GLU A 51 9.26 4.79 9.38
N ARG A 52 9.04 5.17 8.12
CA ARG A 52 7.74 5.59 7.60
C ARG A 52 7.56 5.15 6.16
N MET A 53 6.40 4.59 5.85
CA MET A 53 6.07 4.10 4.52
C MET A 53 4.73 4.67 4.04
N GLY A 54 4.70 5.16 2.80
CA GLY A 54 3.47 5.55 2.12
C GLY A 54 2.98 4.43 1.21
N ILE A 55 1.76 3.93 1.46
CA ILE A 55 1.09 2.95 0.60
C ILE A 55 0.26 3.73 -0.41
N VAL A 56 0.62 3.64 -1.69
CA VAL A 56 0.03 4.48 -2.75
C VAL A 56 -0.84 3.69 -3.75
N GLY A 57 -1.26 2.52 -3.34
CA GLY A 57 -2.22 1.73 -4.11
C GLY A 57 -1.60 0.62 -4.97
N GLY A 58 -2.36 -0.12 -5.79
CA GLY A 58 -3.84 0.02 -5.96
C GLY A 58 -4.72 -0.51 -4.83
N PRO A 59 -6.05 -0.60 -5.08
CA PRO A 59 -7.03 -0.90 -4.04
C PRO A 59 -6.78 -2.22 -3.32
N ALA A 60 -6.40 -3.28 -4.01
CA ALA A 60 -6.08 -4.57 -3.39
C ALA A 60 -4.86 -4.50 -2.47
N ILE A 61 -3.84 -3.70 -2.83
CA ILE A 61 -2.66 -3.47 -1.98
C ILE A 61 -3.06 -2.68 -0.74
N ASN A 62 -3.82 -1.58 -0.91
CA ASN A 62 -4.32 -0.79 0.21
C ASN A 62 -5.13 -1.65 1.18
N THR A 63 -6.03 -2.49 0.65
CA THR A 63 -6.84 -3.42 1.45
C THR A 63 -5.99 -4.46 2.15
N GLY A 64 -4.96 -5.02 1.49
CA GLY A 64 -4.04 -5.97 2.12
C GLY A 64 -3.31 -5.39 3.33
N PHE A 65 -2.83 -4.15 3.25
CA PHE A 65 -2.21 -3.47 4.38
C PHE A 65 -3.22 -3.13 5.49
N LEU A 66 -4.46 -2.76 5.13
CA LEU A 66 -5.53 -2.51 6.09
C LEU A 66 -5.90 -3.78 6.84
N ASP A 67 -6.09 -4.90 6.13
CA ASP A 67 -6.44 -6.22 6.69
C ASP A 67 -5.35 -6.76 7.62
N ALA A 68 -4.09 -6.51 7.27
CA ALA A 68 -2.93 -6.88 8.10
C ALA A 68 -2.74 -5.97 9.33
N GLY A 69 -3.57 -4.94 9.52
CA GLY A 69 -3.44 -3.99 10.64
C GLY A 69 -2.18 -3.12 10.57
N LEU A 70 -1.69 -2.84 9.36
CA LEU A 70 -0.44 -2.11 9.12
C LEU A 70 -0.65 -0.64 8.71
N LEU A 71 -1.90 -0.17 8.69
CA LEU A 71 -2.19 1.23 8.40
C LEU A 71 -2.46 2.00 9.68
N ASP A 72 -1.72 3.08 9.89
CA ASP A 72 -1.92 4.02 11.00
C ASP A 72 -2.81 5.20 10.57
N GLU A 73 -2.61 5.68 9.35
CA GLU A 73 -3.30 6.85 8.80
C GLU A 73 -3.74 6.61 7.35
N ILE A 74 -4.93 7.09 7.01
CA ILE A 74 -5.42 7.18 5.64
C ILE A 74 -5.48 8.66 5.27
N SER A 75 -4.82 9.00 4.15
CA SER A 75 -4.73 10.36 3.62
C SER A 75 -5.30 10.38 2.20
N ILE A 76 -6.40 11.10 1.99
CA ILE A 76 -7.13 11.14 0.73
C ILE A 76 -7.20 12.58 0.23
N LEU A 77 -6.66 12.83 -0.96
CA LEU A 77 -6.89 14.06 -1.69
C LEU A 77 -8.00 13.82 -2.72
N MET A 78 -9.15 14.46 -2.50
CA MET A 78 -10.29 14.37 -3.39
C MET A 78 -10.32 15.60 -4.31
N GLY A 79 -10.09 15.39 -5.61
CA GLY A 79 -10.22 16.41 -6.62
C GLY A 79 -11.70 16.76 -6.90
N ALA A 80 -11.97 18.01 -7.26
CA ALA A 80 -13.31 18.48 -7.60
C ALA A 80 -13.68 18.09 -9.05
N GLY A 81 -13.88 16.80 -9.31
CA GLY A 81 -14.21 16.29 -10.63
C GLY A 81 -15.02 15.00 -10.58
N ILE A 82 -15.81 14.77 -11.61
CA ILE A 82 -16.57 13.52 -11.81
C ILE A 82 -16.00 12.82 -13.03
N ASP A 83 -15.46 11.61 -12.81
CA ASP A 83 -14.95 10.79 -13.93
C ASP A 83 -16.10 10.06 -14.66
N ALA A 84 -17.02 9.46 -13.94
CA ALA A 84 -18.17 8.69 -14.46
C ALA A 84 -17.82 7.56 -15.46
N ARG A 85 -16.55 7.19 -15.63
CA ARG A 85 -16.15 6.04 -16.44
C ARG A 85 -16.48 4.74 -15.71
N ARG A 86 -16.77 3.69 -16.48
CA ARG A 86 -16.99 2.34 -15.89
C ARG A 86 -15.67 1.73 -15.41
N GLU A 87 -15.76 0.82 -14.45
CA GLU A 87 -14.65 -0.01 -13.97
C GLU A 87 -13.48 0.79 -13.37
N MET A 88 -13.77 1.98 -12.89
CA MET A 88 -12.76 2.75 -12.15
C MET A 88 -12.52 2.15 -10.76
N PRO A 89 -11.25 1.95 -10.37
CA PRO A 89 -10.93 1.38 -9.08
C PRO A 89 -11.31 2.32 -7.93
N SER A 90 -11.77 1.74 -6.81
CA SER A 90 -11.93 2.45 -5.54
C SER A 90 -10.58 2.62 -4.82
N VAL A 91 -10.58 3.29 -3.67
CA VAL A 91 -9.37 3.42 -2.82
C VAL A 91 -9.03 2.09 -2.15
N PHE A 92 -10.04 1.35 -1.73
CA PHE A 92 -9.95 0.02 -1.11
C PHE A 92 -10.92 -0.93 -1.81
N ASP A 93 -10.49 -2.17 -2.03
CA ASP A 93 -11.31 -3.22 -2.62
C ASP A 93 -10.73 -4.60 -2.29
N GLY A 94 -11.59 -5.61 -2.16
CA GLY A 94 -11.19 -7.01 -2.00
C GLY A 94 -11.59 -7.68 -0.69
N PHE A 95 -12.27 -6.99 0.24
CA PHE A 95 -12.87 -7.64 1.39
C PHE A 95 -14.06 -8.52 0.98
N ALA A 96 -14.29 -9.61 1.71
CA ALA A 96 -15.50 -10.40 1.59
C ALA A 96 -16.72 -9.59 2.00
N MET A 97 -17.90 -9.96 1.46
CA MET A 97 -19.15 -9.21 1.69
C MET A 97 -19.60 -9.20 3.16
N ASP A 98 -19.17 -10.16 3.97
CA ASP A 98 -19.43 -10.27 5.40
C ASP A 98 -18.35 -9.67 6.29
N HIS A 99 -17.32 -9.07 5.69
CA HIS A 99 -16.28 -8.37 6.45
C HIS A 99 -16.88 -7.19 7.22
N PRO A 100 -16.57 -7.03 8.52
CA PRO A 100 -17.08 -5.91 9.31
C PRO A 100 -16.56 -4.57 8.77
N LEU A 101 -17.38 -3.53 8.95
CA LEU A 101 -16.98 -2.17 8.59
C LEU A 101 -15.79 -1.71 9.44
N VAL A 102 -14.76 -1.19 8.79
CA VAL A 102 -13.63 -0.55 9.46
C VAL A 102 -13.99 0.90 9.79
N HIS A 103 -14.01 1.24 11.07
CA HIS A 103 -14.31 2.59 11.52
C HIS A 103 -13.05 3.45 11.58
N LEU A 104 -13.13 4.65 11.04
CA LEU A 104 -12.03 5.59 10.97
C LEU A 104 -12.30 6.81 11.86
N LYS A 105 -11.25 7.38 12.45
CA LYS A 105 -11.31 8.61 13.22
C LYS A 105 -10.79 9.78 12.39
N LEU A 106 -11.67 10.73 12.07
CA LEU A 106 -11.28 11.96 11.35
C LEU A 106 -10.27 12.76 12.18
N THR A 107 -9.15 13.13 11.57
CA THR A 107 -8.08 13.91 12.20
C THR A 107 -7.87 15.27 11.56
N ASN A 108 -8.10 15.40 10.26
CA ASN A 108 -7.93 16.66 9.56
C ASN A 108 -8.81 16.75 8.29
N VAL A 109 -9.28 17.96 7.99
CA VAL A 109 -9.90 18.31 6.71
C VAL A 109 -9.31 19.64 6.27
N GLN A 110 -8.84 19.72 5.05
CA GLN A 110 -8.33 20.96 4.45
C GLN A 110 -8.99 21.17 3.08
N ARG A 111 -9.54 22.35 2.88
CA ARG A 111 -10.03 22.83 1.58
C ARG A 111 -8.93 23.61 0.88
N PHE A 112 -8.81 23.43 -0.44
CA PHE A 112 -7.93 24.21 -1.31
C PHE A 112 -8.74 25.16 -2.21
N ASP A 113 -8.11 26.21 -2.70
CA ASP A 113 -8.73 27.17 -3.62
C ASP A 113 -9.15 26.54 -4.97
N SER A 114 -8.58 25.38 -5.30
CA SER A 114 -8.95 24.54 -6.43
C SER A 114 -10.22 23.72 -6.24
N ASP A 115 -10.96 23.94 -5.14
CA ASP A 115 -12.10 23.13 -4.69
C ASP A 115 -11.76 21.67 -4.31
N ALA A 116 -10.51 21.29 -4.32
CA ALA A 116 -10.07 19.99 -3.81
C ALA A 116 -10.16 19.96 -2.27
N ILE A 117 -10.36 18.76 -1.71
CA ILE A 117 -10.42 18.52 -0.26
C ILE A 117 -9.38 17.46 0.09
N TRP A 118 -8.56 17.74 1.10
CA TRP A 118 -7.66 16.77 1.70
C TRP A 118 -8.19 16.31 3.04
N ILE A 119 -8.41 15.02 3.18
CA ILE A 119 -9.00 14.41 4.36
C ILE A 119 -8.00 13.40 4.94
N ARG A 120 -7.81 13.42 6.26
CA ARG A 120 -6.99 12.44 6.97
C ARG A 120 -7.78 11.77 8.09
N TYR A 121 -7.58 10.46 8.22
CA TYR A 121 -8.15 9.62 9.25
C TYR A 121 -7.08 8.78 9.92
N ASN A 122 -7.23 8.54 11.22
CA ASN A 122 -6.57 7.40 11.87
C ASN A 122 -7.44 6.15 11.71
N VAL A 123 -6.76 5.02 11.56
CA VAL A 123 -7.36 3.69 11.47
C VAL A 123 -7.54 3.11 12.87
#